data_6d19d070b19f5896a3a00ca3a736bccf
#
_entry.id   6d19d070b19f5896a3a00ca3a736bccf
#
_cell.length_a   1.000
_cell.length_b   1.000
_cell.length_c   1.000
_cell.angle_alpha   90.00
_cell.angle_beta   90.00
_cell.angle_gamma   90.00
#
_symmetry.space_group_name_H-M   'P 1'
#
loop_
_entity.id
_entity.type
_entity.pdbx_description
1 polymer ?
#
loop_
_entity_poly.entity_id
_entity_poly.type
_entity_poly.pdbx_seq_one_letter_code
_entity_poly.pdbx_strand_id
1 'polypeptide(L)'
;RSLVGSEMCIRDSSLPGNVSSQFISGLLFALPLLNENSTLTVTGALQSARYVAMTEQALAAAGIFTKKDGQVWQIDGGQRYAAPAVQTVEGDWSNAAFFLCMGALSETGVTVAGLNPASLQADRAITELLTRFGAELTVSGQTVTVRRGALHGITLDAGPIPDLIPVVSCLAALCEGETRIINAARLRLKESDRLQTTAALISALGGSARELPDGLIISGRGRLSGGTADACGDHRIAMSAAMAACGCEGPVTVLGSECVAKSYPAFWEDFASLREDAV
;
A
#
# COMPACT_ATOMS: atom_id res chain seq x y z
N ARG A 1 -17.77 15.07 25.28
CA ARG A 1 -18.68 16.20 25.00
C ARG A 1 -19.62 15.75 23.89
N SER A 2 -20.93 15.74 24.18
CA SER A 2 -22.01 15.41 23.27
C SER A 2 -22.04 16.38 22.10
N LEU A 3 -22.00 15.86 20.87
CA LEU A 3 -22.23 16.62 19.63
C LEU A 3 -23.71 16.60 19.25
N VAL A 4 -24.59 16.95 20.18
CA VAL A 4 -26.01 17.11 19.91
C VAL A 4 -26.44 18.54 20.31
N GLY A 5 -26.49 19.42 19.33
CA GLY A 5 -27.03 20.77 19.43
C GLY A 5 -27.36 21.23 18.01
N SER A 6 -28.57 21.68 17.82
CA SER A 6 -29.08 22.33 16.62
C SER A 6 -28.10 23.38 16.07
N GLU A 7 -27.85 23.32 14.76
CA GLU A 7 -26.89 24.13 13.99
C GLU A 7 -25.44 23.61 14.04
N MET A 8 -25.21 22.44 13.45
CA MET A 8 -23.87 22.01 13.10
C MET A 8 -23.45 22.72 11.80
N CYS A 9 -23.19 24.03 11.91
CA CYS A 9 -22.44 24.75 10.90
C CYS A 9 -20.96 24.39 11.07
N ILE A 10 -20.53 23.28 10.47
CA ILE A 10 -19.11 22.97 10.36
C ILE A 10 -18.55 23.87 9.26
N ARG A 11 -18.42 25.17 9.56
CA ARG A 11 -17.92 26.16 8.59
C ARG A 11 -16.41 26.09 8.44
N ASP A 12 -15.73 25.91 9.56
CA ASP A 12 -14.27 25.85 9.61
C ASP A 12 -13.82 24.66 10.43
N SER A 13 -13.16 23.72 9.76
CA SER A 13 -12.61 22.52 10.38
C SER A 13 -11.09 22.55 10.31
N SER A 14 -10.44 22.21 11.42
CA SER A 14 -8.99 22.06 11.48
C SER A 14 -8.62 20.66 11.95
N LEU A 15 -7.77 19.98 11.20
CA LEU A 15 -7.30 18.63 11.48
C LEU A 15 -5.78 18.54 11.41
N PRO A 16 -5.14 17.77 12.31
CA PRO A 16 -3.73 17.48 12.19
C PRO A 16 -3.47 16.50 11.02
N GLY A 17 -2.52 16.85 10.13
CA GLY A 17 -2.19 16.07 8.93
C GLY A 17 -1.45 14.77 9.20
N ASN A 18 -0.97 14.57 10.44
CA ASN A 18 -0.19 13.39 10.83
C ASN A 18 -1.01 12.23 11.43
N VAL A 19 -2.34 12.37 11.56
CA VAL A 19 -3.19 11.32 12.13
C VAL A 19 -3.63 10.33 11.06
N SER A 20 -4.53 10.76 10.16
CA SER A 20 -4.99 9.91 9.07
C SER A 20 -5.58 10.74 7.93
N SER A 21 -5.14 10.45 6.70
CA SER A 21 -5.74 11.02 5.49
C SER A 21 -7.22 10.66 5.30
N GLN A 22 -7.69 9.57 5.92
CA GLN A 22 -9.09 9.13 5.82
C GLN A 22 -10.06 10.14 6.44
N PHE A 23 -9.68 10.83 7.54
CA PHE A 23 -10.50 11.88 8.12
C PHE A 23 -10.63 13.09 7.18
N ILE A 24 -9.51 13.46 6.54
CA ILE A 24 -9.49 14.54 5.54
C ILE A 24 -10.37 14.16 4.35
N SER A 25 -10.22 12.95 3.82
CA SER A 25 -11.04 12.43 2.70
C SER A 25 -12.53 12.39 3.07
N GLY A 26 -12.86 11.94 4.27
CA GLY A 26 -14.24 11.90 4.75
C GLY A 26 -14.88 13.29 4.80
N LEU A 27 -14.16 14.31 5.29
CA LEU A 27 -14.65 15.69 5.29
C LEU A 27 -14.75 16.26 3.87
N LEU A 28 -13.77 16.02 3.01
CA LEU A 28 -13.81 16.47 1.61
C LEU A 28 -15.03 15.88 0.86
N PHE A 29 -15.45 14.65 1.17
CA PHE A 29 -16.69 14.08 0.63
C PHE A 29 -17.95 14.68 1.24
N ALA A 30 -17.95 15.04 2.52
CA ALA A 30 -19.16 15.47 3.22
C ALA A 30 -19.44 16.97 3.08
N LEU A 31 -18.41 17.81 3.20
CA LEU A 31 -18.55 19.27 3.26
C LEU A 31 -19.24 19.91 2.03
N PRO A 32 -19.04 19.43 0.77
CA PRO A 32 -19.72 19.98 -0.39
C PRO A 32 -21.25 19.86 -0.33
N LEU A 33 -21.77 18.89 0.44
CA LEU A 33 -23.21 18.62 0.57
C LEU A 33 -23.90 19.53 1.58
N LEU A 34 -23.15 20.26 2.40
CA LEU A 34 -23.70 21.21 3.35
C LEU A 34 -24.28 22.43 2.62
N ASN A 35 -25.25 23.09 3.22
CA ASN A 35 -25.91 24.25 2.59
C ASN A 35 -24.99 25.47 2.50
N GLU A 36 -23.98 25.55 3.35
CA GLU A 36 -23.09 26.72 3.46
C GLU A 36 -21.65 26.34 3.07
N ASN A 37 -20.88 27.36 2.71
CA ASN A 37 -19.46 27.22 2.40
C ASN A 37 -18.66 26.78 3.63
N SER A 38 -17.63 25.99 3.41
CA SER A 38 -16.77 25.44 4.45
C SER A 38 -15.30 25.66 4.15
N THR A 39 -14.49 25.77 5.19
CA THR A 39 -13.02 25.76 5.10
C THR A 39 -12.48 24.58 5.86
N LEU A 40 -11.65 23.76 5.19
CA LEU A 40 -10.92 22.68 5.83
C LEU A 40 -9.43 23.02 5.84
N THR A 41 -8.86 23.15 7.04
CA THR A 41 -7.43 23.42 7.24
C THR A 41 -6.74 22.18 7.80
N VAL A 42 -5.66 21.74 7.14
CA VAL A 42 -4.81 20.65 7.65
C VAL A 42 -3.54 21.25 8.23
N THR A 43 -3.30 20.99 9.53
CA THR A 43 -2.16 21.52 10.25
C THR A 43 -1.00 20.52 10.32
N GLY A 44 0.23 21.03 10.34
CA GLY A 44 1.43 20.20 10.39
C GLY A 44 1.72 19.49 9.08
N ALA A 45 2.53 18.44 9.14
CA ALA A 45 2.90 17.67 7.94
C ALA A 45 1.74 16.78 7.48
N LEU A 46 1.27 16.97 6.25
CA LEU A 46 0.27 16.11 5.64
C LEU A 46 0.92 14.77 5.23
N GLN A 47 0.59 13.73 5.97
CA GLN A 47 1.02 12.38 5.62
C GLN A 47 0.02 11.73 4.66
N SER A 48 0.54 10.80 3.84
CA SER A 48 -0.28 10.13 2.82
C SER A 48 -1.00 11.11 1.88
N ALA A 49 -0.35 12.21 1.50
CA ALA A 49 -0.91 13.28 0.66
C ALA A 49 -1.48 12.75 -0.67
N ARG A 50 -0.94 11.65 -1.21
CA ARG A 50 -1.44 11.03 -2.44
C ARG A 50 -2.87 10.48 -2.30
N TYR A 51 -3.25 9.95 -1.12
CA TYR A 51 -4.63 9.52 -0.87
C TYR A 51 -5.61 10.69 -0.85
N VAL A 52 -5.17 11.84 -0.33
CA VAL A 52 -5.98 13.07 -0.41
C VAL A 52 -6.12 13.53 -1.86
N ALA A 53 -5.04 13.50 -2.64
CA ALA A 53 -5.09 13.83 -4.06
C ALA A 53 -5.99 12.87 -4.88
N MET A 54 -6.03 11.57 -4.55
CA MET A 54 -7.00 10.63 -5.12
C MET A 54 -8.43 11.01 -4.77
N THR A 55 -8.67 11.48 -3.54
CA THR A 55 -9.99 11.99 -3.12
C THR A 55 -10.39 13.21 -3.93
N GLU A 56 -9.47 14.18 -4.11
CA GLU A 56 -9.71 15.37 -4.94
C GLU A 56 -10.02 14.98 -6.40
N GLN A 57 -9.31 14.01 -6.95
CA GLN A 57 -9.57 13.49 -8.30
C GLN A 57 -10.96 12.84 -8.41
N ALA A 58 -11.35 12.03 -7.42
CA ALA A 58 -12.66 11.40 -7.40
C ALA A 58 -13.81 12.43 -7.27
N LEU A 59 -13.62 13.46 -6.44
CA LEU A 59 -14.55 14.57 -6.31
C LEU A 59 -14.73 15.32 -7.64
N ALA A 60 -13.64 15.67 -8.29
CA ALA A 60 -13.66 16.35 -9.58
C ALA A 60 -14.36 15.50 -10.67
N ALA A 61 -14.10 14.19 -10.70
CA ALA A 61 -14.76 13.26 -11.62
C ALA A 61 -16.28 13.16 -11.36
N ALA A 62 -16.70 13.40 -10.11
CA ALA A 62 -18.11 13.42 -9.71
C ALA A 62 -18.72 14.85 -9.74
N GLY A 63 -18.06 15.82 -10.38
CA GLY A 63 -18.58 17.18 -10.54
C GLY A 63 -18.51 18.05 -9.29
N ILE A 64 -17.74 17.66 -8.29
CA ILE A 64 -17.50 18.43 -7.07
C ILE A 64 -16.20 19.23 -7.22
N PHE A 65 -16.27 20.52 -6.91
CA PHE A 65 -15.13 21.42 -7.03
C PHE A 65 -14.72 21.97 -5.67
N THR A 66 -13.44 22.00 -5.40
CA THR A 66 -12.82 22.60 -4.23
C THR A 66 -11.67 23.51 -4.67
N LYS A 67 -11.46 24.60 -3.97
CA LYS A 67 -10.30 25.47 -4.16
C LYS A 67 -9.27 25.15 -3.09
N LYS A 68 -8.05 24.84 -3.50
CA LYS A 68 -6.97 24.47 -2.59
C LYS A 68 -5.85 25.50 -2.63
N ASP A 69 -5.44 25.97 -1.47
CA ASP A 69 -4.23 26.77 -1.28
C ASP A 69 -3.38 26.13 -0.17
N GLY A 70 -2.25 25.55 -0.57
CA GLY A 70 -1.41 24.77 0.34
C GLY A 70 -2.16 23.60 0.97
N GLN A 71 -2.41 23.67 2.27
CA GLN A 71 -3.16 22.67 3.05
C GLN A 71 -4.53 23.21 3.54
N VAL A 72 -5.08 24.18 2.82
CA VAL A 72 -6.40 24.77 3.08
C VAL A 72 -7.30 24.51 1.87
N TRP A 73 -8.45 23.91 2.11
CA TRP A 73 -9.51 23.71 1.12
C TRP A 73 -10.67 24.66 1.41
N GLN A 74 -11.02 25.45 0.40
CA GLN A 74 -12.27 26.23 0.38
C GLN A 74 -13.29 25.44 -0.43
N ILE A 75 -14.43 25.17 0.15
CA ILE A 75 -15.44 24.25 -0.35
C ILE A 75 -16.77 25.00 -0.39
N ASP A 76 -17.26 25.25 -1.60
CA ASP A 76 -18.59 25.84 -1.78
C ASP A 76 -19.65 24.81 -1.37
N GLY A 77 -20.63 25.23 -0.59
CA GLY A 77 -21.74 24.38 -0.15
C GLY A 77 -22.82 24.20 -1.21
N GLY A 78 -23.79 23.34 -0.95
CA GLY A 78 -24.93 23.08 -1.82
C GLY A 78 -24.59 22.36 -3.12
N GLN A 79 -23.37 21.81 -3.25
CA GLN A 79 -22.98 21.03 -4.40
C GLN A 79 -23.70 19.67 -4.44
N ARG A 80 -23.80 19.08 -5.60
CA ARG A 80 -24.40 17.76 -5.81
C ARG A 80 -23.46 16.89 -6.63
N TYR A 81 -23.30 15.65 -6.20
CA TYR A 81 -22.55 14.65 -6.97
C TYR A 81 -23.26 14.35 -8.28
N ALA A 82 -22.51 14.43 -9.37
CA ALA A 82 -22.95 14.11 -10.73
C ALA A 82 -21.95 13.10 -11.33
N ALA A 83 -21.98 11.88 -10.81
CA ALA A 83 -21.09 10.83 -11.29
C ALA A 83 -21.45 10.46 -12.75
N PRO A 84 -20.45 10.12 -13.58
CA PRO A 84 -20.69 9.60 -14.93
C PRO A 84 -21.47 8.27 -14.85
N ALA A 85 -22.25 7.98 -15.90
CA ALA A 85 -23.06 6.76 -15.96
C ALA A 85 -22.23 5.46 -15.86
N VAL A 86 -20.98 5.51 -16.32
CA VAL A 86 -20.01 4.42 -16.22
C VAL A 86 -18.67 5.01 -15.77
N GLN A 87 -18.08 4.42 -14.74
CA GLN A 87 -16.75 4.74 -14.29
C GLN A 87 -15.95 3.45 -14.12
N THR A 88 -14.81 3.37 -14.81
CA THR A 88 -13.87 2.26 -14.64
C THR A 88 -12.96 2.56 -13.46
N VAL A 89 -12.93 1.68 -12.47
CA VAL A 89 -11.98 1.74 -11.36
C VAL A 89 -10.65 1.16 -11.82
N GLU A 90 -9.56 1.88 -11.61
CA GLU A 90 -8.21 1.39 -11.93
C GLU A 90 -7.78 0.25 -11.02
N GLY A 91 -6.83 -0.58 -11.46
CA GLY A 91 -6.25 -1.64 -10.64
C GLY A 91 -5.56 -1.11 -9.39
N ASP A 92 -5.57 -1.93 -8.34
CA ASP A 92 -4.98 -1.61 -7.04
C ASP A 92 -3.48 -1.94 -7.05
N TRP A 93 -2.65 -0.90 -7.02
CA TRP A 93 -1.19 -1.04 -6.98
C TRP A 93 -0.67 -1.68 -5.69
N SER A 94 -1.39 -1.54 -4.57
CA SER A 94 -1.02 -2.19 -3.31
C SER A 94 -1.15 -3.70 -3.40
N ASN A 95 -2.25 -4.19 -3.98
CA ASN A 95 -2.50 -5.62 -4.17
C ASN A 95 -1.65 -6.18 -5.32
N ALA A 96 -1.46 -5.44 -6.40
CA ALA A 96 -0.56 -5.83 -7.49
C ALA A 96 0.90 -6.02 -7.04
N ALA A 97 1.35 -5.28 -6.02
CA ALA A 97 2.72 -5.33 -5.53
C ALA A 97 3.16 -6.75 -5.11
N PHE A 98 2.26 -7.56 -4.56
CA PHE A 98 2.58 -8.95 -4.17
C PHE A 98 2.96 -9.78 -5.39
N PHE A 99 2.18 -9.71 -6.46
CA PHE A 99 2.41 -10.43 -7.71
C PHE A 99 3.63 -9.89 -8.47
N LEU A 100 3.84 -8.58 -8.46
CA LEU A 100 5.03 -7.97 -9.07
C LEU A 100 6.32 -8.38 -8.33
N CYS A 101 6.27 -8.50 -6.99
CA CYS A 101 7.39 -9.04 -6.21
C CYS A 101 7.62 -10.54 -6.48
N MET A 102 6.56 -11.34 -6.70
CA MET A 102 6.70 -12.73 -7.17
C MET A 102 7.40 -12.80 -8.53
N GLY A 103 7.05 -11.89 -9.44
CA GLY A 103 7.71 -11.76 -10.74
C GLY A 103 9.20 -11.49 -10.62
N ALA A 104 9.62 -10.67 -9.65
CA ALA A 104 11.04 -10.42 -9.40
C ALA A 104 11.83 -11.66 -8.92
N LEU A 105 11.15 -12.69 -8.45
CA LEU A 105 11.75 -13.97 -8.05
C LEU A 105 11.71 -15.03 -9.17
N SER A 106 10.99 -14.77 -10.26
CA SER A 106 10.74 -15.74 -11.36
C SER A 106 11.55 -15.40 -12.61
N GLU A 107 12.16 -16.40 -13.22
CA GLU A 107 12.86 -16.29 -14.52
C GLU A 107 11.86 -16.02 -15.67
N THR A 108 10.68 -16.62 -15.63
CA THR A 108 9.61 -16.38 -16.61
C THR A 108 8.90 -15.06 -16.36
N GLY A 109 8.90 -14.59 -15.10
CA GLY A 109 8.28 -13.36 -14.68
C GLY A 109 6.78 -13.48 -14.40
N VAL A 110 6.20 -12.35 -13.96
CA VAL A 110 4.75 -12.19 -13.76
C VAL A 110 4.31 -10.91 -14.47
N THR A 111 3.15 -11.00 -15.12
CA THR A 111 2.52 -9.89 -15.81
C THR A 111 1.19 -9.53 -15.13
N VAL A 112 1.03 -8.28 -14.71
CA VAL A 112 -0.20 -7.75 -14.09
C VAL A 112 -0.81 -6.70 -15.02
N ALA A 113 -2.08 -6.88 -15.38
CA ALA A 113 -2.85 -5.98 -16.22
C ALA A 113 -3.80 -5.08 -15.40
N GLY A 114 -4.31 -4.02 -16.02
CA GLY A 114 -5.27 -3.09 -15.41
C GLY A 114 -4.62 -2.02 -14.53
N LEU A 115 -3.30 -1.92 -14.50
CA LEU A 115 -2.56 -0.94 -13.72
C LEU A 115 -2.36 0.36 -14.51
N ASN A 116 -2.90 1.46 -13.99
CA ASN A 116 -2.71 2.78 -14.59
C ASN A 116 -1.31 3.35 -14.24
N PRO A 117 -0.38 3.52 -15.22
CA PRO A 117 0.94 4.08 -14.93
C PRO A 117 0.92 5.55 -14.48
N ALA A 118 -0.18 6.27 -14.75
CA ALA A 118 -0.38 7.66 -14.31
C ALA A 118 -1.18 7.76 -12.99
N SER A 119 -1.45 6.62 -12.34
CA SER A 119 -2.20 6.57 -11.07
C SER A 119 -1.59 7.45 -9.99
N LEU A 120 -2.44 8.09 -9.21
CA LEU A 120 -2.07 8.82 -7.99
C LEU A 120 -1.84 7.90 -6.79
N GLN A 121 -2.13 6.59 -6.89
CA GLN A 121 -1.85 5.64 -5.81
C GLN A 121 -0.37 5.68 -5.43
N ALA A 122 -0.09 5.85 -4.13
CA ALA A 122 1.29 5.95 -3.63
C ALA A 122 2.10 4.69 -3.95
N ASP A 123 1.42 3.54 -3.89
CA ASP A 123 2.02 2.21 -4.03
C ASP A 123 2.41 1.86 -5.47
N ARG A 124 2.06 2.74 -6.46
CA ARG A 124 2.70 2.70 -7.78
C ARG A 124 4.23 2.78 -7.69
N ALA A 125 4.76 3.33 -6.60
CA ALA A 125 6.20 3.36 -6.33
C ALA A 125 6.85 1.96 -6.30
N ILE A 126 6.06 0.87 -6.25
CA ILE A 126 6.60 -0.49 -6.36
C ILE A 126 7.43 -0.69 -7.63
N THR A 127 7.07 -0.06 -8.75
CA THR A 127 7.82 -0.17 -10.00
C THR A 127 9.24 0.39 -9.87
N GLU A 128 9.38 1.55 -9.22
CA GLU A 128 10.68 2.15 -8.94
C GLU A 128 11.48 1.31 -7.94
N LEU A 129 10.82 0.82 -6.88
CA LEU A 129 11.49 -0.03 -5.87
C LEU A 129 12.03 -1.32 -6.50
N LEU A 130 11.23 -2.02 -7.30
CA LEU A 130 11.66 -3.25 -7.97
C LEU A 130 12.86 -3.01 -8.90
N THR A 131 12.85 -1.92 -9.65
CA THR A 131 14.00 -1.51 -10.47
C THR A 131 15.23 -1.24 -9.60
N ARG A 132 15.07 -0.56 -8.46
CA ARG A 132 16.17 -0.29 -7.52
C ARG A 132 16.68 -1.56 -6.83
N PHE A 133 15.81 -2.54 -6.59
CA PHE A 133 16.23 -3.87 -6.13
C PHE A 133 16.98 -4.66 -7.20
N GLY A 134 16.94 -4.25 -8.47
CA GLY A 134 17.63 -4.89 -9.59
C GLY A 134 16.76 -5.88 -10.38
N ALA A 135 15.43 -5.85 -10.20
CA ALA A 135 14.51 -6.62 -11.04
C ALA A 135 14.40 -6.01 -12.44
N GLU A 136 14.10 -6.85 -13.43
CA GLU A 136 13.79 -6.41 -14.79
C GLU A 136 12.30 -6.07 -14.88
N LEU A 137 11.98 -4.83 -15.30
CA LEU A 137 10.62 -4.33 -15.33
C LEU A 137 10.29 -3.69 -16.69
N THR A 138 9.12 -4.04 -17.23
CA THR A 138 8.58 -3.47 -18.47
C THR A 138 7.15 -2.99 -18.23
N VAL A 139 6.86 -1.77 -18.67
CA VAL A 139 5.50 -1.19 -18.65
C VAL A 139 5.02 -1.02 -20.09
N SER A 140 3.86 -1.58 -20.41
CA SER A 140 3.22 -1.45 -21.73
C SER A 140 1.74 -1.14 -21.55
N GLY A 141 1.35 0.11 -21.83
CA GLY A 141 -0.01 0.57 -21.54
C GLY A 141 -0.37 0.43 -20.07
N GLN A 142 -1.40 -0.34 -19.77
CA GLN A 142 -1.85 -0.64 -18.39
C GLN A 142 -1.33 -2.01 -17.89
N THR A 143 -0.27 -2.51 -18.47
CA THR A 143 0.30 -3.81 -18.12
C THR A 143 1.72 -3.62 -17.62
N VAL A 144 2.06 -4.27 -16.52
CA VAL A 144 3.40 -4.29 -15.92
C VAL A 144 3.90 -5.73 -15.86
N THR A 145 5.05 -5.98 -16.45
CA THR A 145 5.75 -7.27 -16.39
C THR A 145 7.01 -7.11 -15.59
N VAL A 146 7.22 -8.00 -14.62
CA VAL A 146 8.44 -8.05 -13.81
C VAL A 146 9.08 -9.43 -13.93
N ARG A 147 10.40 -9.45 -14.07
CA ARG A 147 11.21 -10.67 -14.12
C ARG A 147 12.40 -10.56 -13.17
N ARG A 148 12.96 -11.71 -12.86
CA ARG A 148 14.16 -11.80 -12.05
C ARG A 148 15.33 -11.10 -12.74
N GLY A 149 16.04 -10.28 -11.97
CA GLY A 149 17.31 -9.67 -12.33
C GLY A 149 18.35 -9.92 -11.23
N ALA A 150 19.39 -9.11 -11.18
CA ALA A 150 20.42 -9.18 -10.14
C ALA A 150 19.93 -8.49 -8.86
N LEU A 151 19.13 -9.18 -8.07
CA LEU A 151 18.49 -8.61 -6.88
C LEU A 151 19.48 -8.31 -5.76
N HIS A 152 19.44 -7.10 -5.23
CA HIS A 152 20.33 -6.62 -4.17
C HIS A 152 19.62 -5.70 -3.18
N GLY A 153 20.19 -5.56 -1.98
CA GLY A 153 19.66 -4.71 -0.93
C GLY A 153 19.71 -3.22 -1.25
N ILE A 154 18.75 -2.47 -0.69
CA ILE A 154 18.62 -1.02 -0.89
C ILE A 154 18.27 -0.30 0.43
N THR A 155 18.43 1.02 0.46
CA THR A 155 17.78 1.86 1.48
C THR A 155 16.51 2.46 0.91
N LEU A 156 15.39 2.39 1.65
CA LEU A 156 14.12 2.94 1.23
C LEU A 156 13.40 3.67 2.38
N ASP A 157 12.58 4.67 2.01
CA ASP A 157 11.75 5.46 2.91
C ASP A 157 10.32 4.89 2.93
N ALA A 158 9.85 4.47 4.11
CA ALA A 158 8.51 3.91 4.30
C ALA A 158 7.41 4.97 4.41
N GLY A 159 7.76 6.21 4.70
CA GLY A 159 6.79 7.27 4.97
C GLY A 159 5.71 7.43 3.89
N PRO A 160 6.05 7.53 2.59
CA PRO A 160 5.07 7.67 1.52
C PRO A 160 4.34 6.36 1.16
N ILE A 161 4.89 5.18 1.48
CA ILE A 161 4.47 3.86 0.98
C ILE A 161 4.36 2.80 2.07
N PRO A 162 3.73 3.09 3.21
CA PRO A 162 3.71 2.19 4.37
C PRO A 162 3.11 0.82 4.05
N ASP A 163 2.21 0.75 3.09
CA ASP A 163 1.50 -0.47 2.75
C ASP A 163 2.31 -1.44 1.86
N LEU A 164 3.37 -0.97 1.22
CA LEU A 164 4.33 -1.82 0.50
C LEU A 164 5.36 -2.47 1.42
N ILE A 165 5.57 -1.96 2.63
CA ILE A 165 6.70 -2.37 3.46
C ILE A 165 6.72 -3.86 3.80
N PRO A 166 5.62 -4.53 4.16
CA PRO A 166 5.66 -5.96 4.42
C PRO A 166 6.18 -6.78 3.23
N VAL A 167 5.64 -6.54 2.03
CA VAL A 167 6.02 -7.32 0.84
C VAL A 167 7.45 -7.03 0.38
N VAL A 168 7.86 -5.74 0.34
CA VAL A 168 9.24 -5.40 -0.07
C VAL A 168 10.28 -5.83 0.96
N SER A 169 9.90 -5.95 2.24
CA SER A 169 10.76 -6.50 3.28
C SER A 169 11.02 -8.00 3.07
N CYS A 170 9.99 -8.75 2.71
CA CYS A 170 10.13 -10.16 2.37
C CYS A 170 10.96 -10.35 1.08
N LEU A 171 10.76 -9.49 0.07
CA LEU A 171 11.62 -9.48 -1.12
C LEU A 171 13.08 -9.19 -0.74
N ALA A 172 13.30 -8.19 0.12
CA ALA A 172 14.65 -7.83 0.59
C ALA A 172 15.38 -9.00 1.29
N ALA A 173 14.66 -9.84 2.04
CA ALA A 173 15.23 -11.04 2.65
C ALA A 173 15.69 -12.09 1.61
N LEU A 174 15.10 -12.05 0.41
CA LEU A 174 15.41 -12.89 -0.75
C LEU A 174 16.41 -12.25 -1.74
N CYS A 175 16.84 -11.01 -1.48
CA CYS A 175 17.92 -10.35 -2.23
C CYS A 175 19.28 -10.66 -1.62
N GLU A 176 20.35 -10.27 -2.31
CA GLU A 176 21.70 -10.27 -1.73
C GLU A 176 21.98 -8.95 -1.02
N GLY A 177 22.62 -9.01 0.17
CA GLY A 177 23.07 -7.83 0.92
C GLY A 177 22.06 -7.26 1.91
N GLU A 178 22.33 -6.05 2.41
CA GLU A 178 21.52 -5.40 3.44
C GLU A 178 20.49 -4.44 2.84
N THR A 179 19.24 -4.54 3.32
CA THR A 179 18.21 -3.54 3.06
C THR A 179 17.90 -2.78 4.34
N ARG A 180 17.83 -1.44 4.23
CA ARG A 180 17.46 -0.55 5.33
C ARG A 180 16.16 0.17 5.03
N ILE A 181 15.18 0.01 5.93
CA ILE A 181 13.89 0.70 5.89
C ILE A 181 13.90 1.78 6.96
N ILE A 182 13.59 3.01 6.57
CA ILE A 182 13.56 4.19 7.44
C ILE A 182 12.19 4.87 7.42
N ASN A 183 11.92 5.78 8.36
CA ASN A 183 10.67 6.54 8.48
C ASN A 183 9.41 5.65 8.59
N ALA A 184 9.52 4.55 9.31
CA ALA A 184 8.53 3.48 9.36
C ALA A 184 7.72 3.45 10.67
N ALA A 185 7.88 4.41 11.60
CA ALA A 185 7.24 4.39 12.91
C ALA A 185 5.70 4.21 12.85
N ARG A 186 5.04 4.76 11.82
CA ARG A 186 3.57 4.63 11.62
C ARG A 186 3.09 3.21 11.33
N LEU A 187 3.98 2.31 10.91
CA LEU A 187 3.63 0.92 10.67
C LEU A 187 3.20 0.20 11.95
N ARG A 188 3.61 0.72 13.10
CA ARG A 188 3.19 0.20 14.42
C ARG A 188 1.72 0.44 14.74
N LEU A 189 1.09 1.38 14.04
CA LEU A 189 -0.31 1.80 14.24
C LEU A 189 -1.25 1.29 13.13
N LYS A 190 -0.83 0.25 12.41
CA LYS A 190 -1.63 -0.38 11.35
C LYS A 190 -2.47 -1.54 11.92
N GLU A 191 -2.96 -2.44 11.06
CA GLU A 191 -3.75 -3.62 11.45
C GLU A 191 -3.03 -4.52 12.45
N SER A 192 -1.72 -4.56 12.36
CA SER A 192 -0.79 -5.13 13.33
C SER A 192 0.35 -4.13 13.56
N ASP A 193 1.22 -4.35 14.56
CA ASP A 193 2.54 -3.69 14.53
C ASP A 193 3.36 -4.28 13.38
N ARG A 194 3.25 -3.65 12.19
CA ARG A 194 3.84 -4.17 10.96
C ARG A 194 5.36 -4.23 10.97
N LEU A 195 6.05 -3.47 11.83
CA LEU A 195 7.50 -3.63 12.00
C LEU A 195 7.80 -4.95 12.69
N GLN A 196 7.12 -5.20 13.81
CA GLN A 196 7.27 -6.42 14.58
C GLN A 196 6.83 -7.66 13.78
N THR A 197 5.63 -7.62 13.19
CA THR A 197 5.07 -8.78 12.47
C THR A 197 5.84 -9.10 11.20
N THR A 198 6.36 -8.10 10.48
CA THR A 198 7.22 -8.33 9.31
C THR A 198 8.57 -8.95 9.72
N ALA A 199 9.20 -8.45 10.78
CA ALA A 199 10.43 -9.04 11.29
C ALA A 199 10.22 -10.48 11.77
N ALA A 200 9.11 -10.76 12.45
CA ALA A 200 8.73 -12.09 12.89
C ALA A 200 8.47 -13.04 11.71
N LEU A 201 7.76 -12.58 10.67
CA LEU A 201 7.53 -13.32 9.43
C LEU A 201 8.85 -13.74 8.79
N ILE A 202 9.76 -12.79 8.56
CA ILE A 202 11.07 -13.08 7.94
C ILE A 202 11.85 -14.08 8.79
N SER A 203 11.86 -13.92 10.11
CA SER A 203 12.54 -14.83 11.03
C SER A 203 11.93 -16.23 11.02
N ALA A 204 10.60 -16.35 10.98
CA ALA A 204 9.88 -17.61 10.92
C ALA A 204 10.18 -18.43 9.64
N LEU A 205 10.56 -17.72 8.56
CA LEU A 205 10.97 -18.33 7.31
C LEU A 205 12.49 -18.56 7.21
N GLY A 206 13.24 -18.37 8.31
CA GLY A 206 14.69 -18.59 8.36
C GLY A 206 15.53 -17.43 7.88
N GLY A 207 14.94 -16.26 7.67
CA GLY A 207 15.64 -15.02 7.32
C GLY A 207 16.14 -14.27 8.54
N SER A 208 16.73 -13.09 8.30
CA SER A 208 17.28 -12.22 9.35
C SER A 208 16.76 -10.80 9.16
N ALA A 209 15.94 -10.35 10.10
CA ALA A 209 15.47 -8.98 10.18
C ALA A 209 15.66 -8.44 11.60
N ARG A 210 16.19 -7.23 11.70
CA ARG A 210 16.36 -6.53 12.97
C ARG A 210 15.45 -5.31 13.01
N GLU A 211 14.53 -5.33 13.96
CA GLU A 211 13.63 -4.22 14.23
C GLU A 211 14.38 -3.03 14.84
N LEU A 212 14.04 -1.84 14.38
CA LEU A 212 14.44 -0.55 14.93
C LEU A 212 13.20 0.20 15.44
N PRO A 213 13.33 1.23 16.29
CA PRO A 213 12.20 2.05 16.72
C PRO A 213 11.39 2.64 15.55
N ASP A 214 12.05 2.95 14.45
CA ASP A 214 11.51 3.64 13.27
C ASP A 214 11.91 2.94 11.95
N GLY A 215 12.06 1.61 11.95
CA GLY A 215 12.44 0.92 10.74
C GLY A 215 12.84 -0.54 10.91
N LEU A 216 13.42 -1.10 9.84
CA LEU A 216 13.95 -2.46 9.80
C LEU A 216 15.33 -2.47 9.15
N ILE A 217 16.18 -3.37 9.59
CA ILE A 217 17.38 -3.79 8.87
C ILE A 217 17.22 -5.25 8.52
N ILE A 218 17.29 -5.57 7.24
CA ILE A 218 17.07 -6.91 6.71
C ILE A 218 18.37 -7.37 6.04
N SER A 219 18.88 -8.52 6.48
CA SER A 219 20.06 -9.14 5.87
C SER A 219 19.60 -10.21 4.90
N GLY A 220 19.59 -9.87 3.61
CA GLY A 220 19.22 -10.78 2.54
C GLY A 220 20.32 -11.78 2.22
N ARG A 221 19.91 -13.00 1.86
CA ARG A 221 20.80 -14.14 1.57
C ARG A 221 20.44 -14.89 0.28
N GLY A 222 19.59 -14.28 -0.54
CA GLY A 222 19.13 -14.85 -1.81
C GLY A 222 18.08 -15.96 -1.68
N ARG A 223 17.84 -16.49 -0.48
CA ARG A 223 16.90 -17.59 -0.21
C ARG A 223 16.44 -17.62 1.24
N LEU A 224 15.31 -18.27 1.49
CA LEU A 224 14.75 -18.56 2.80
C LEU A 224 14.49 -20.05 2.95
N SER A 225 14.47 -20.55 4.19
CA SER A 225 14.29 -21.98 4.46
C SER A 225 12.85 -22.46 4.29
N GLY A 226 11.86 -21.57 4.48
CA GLY A 226 10.47 -21.93 4.69
C GLY A 226 10.16 -22.12 6.16
N GLY A 227 8.89 -22.39 6.49
CA GLY A 227 8.42 -22.54 7.87
C GLY A 227 6.97 -22.16 8.08
N THR A 228 6.59 -21.89 9.32
CA THR A 228 5.23 -21.49 9.71
C THR A 228 5.21 -20.02 10.08
N ALA A 229 4.43 -19.22 9.36
CA ALA A 229 4.24 -17.80 9.56
C ALA A 229 2.83 -17.52 10.10
N ASP A 230 2.71 -16.62 11.07
CA ASP A 230 1.43 -16.12 11.57
C ASP A 230 1.11 -14.79 10.88
N ALA A 231 -0.07 -14.70 10.26
CA ALA A 231 -0.54 -13.46 9.63
C ALA A 231 -0.91 -12.37 10.67
N CYS A 232 -1.08 -12.72 11.92
CA CYS A 232 -1.47 -11.80 13.00
C CYS A 232 -2.73 -10.98 12.68
N GLY A 233 -3.68 -11.57 11.92
CA GLY A 233 -4.89 -10.88 11.43
C GLY A 233 -4.65 -9.77 10.41
N ASP A 234 -3.42 -9.62 9.91
CA ASP A 234 -3.05 -8.63 8.90
C ASP A 234 -2.91 -9.27 7.51
N HIS A 235 -3.83 -8.90 6.61
CA HIS A 235 -3.87 -9.42 5.24
C HIS A 235 -2.56 -9.19 4.47
N ARG A 236 -1.84 -8.09 4.73
CA ARG A 236 -0.56 -7.81 4.07
C ARG A 236 0.55 -8.73 4.55
N ILE A 237 0.53 -9.15 5.81
CA ILE A 237 1.46 -10.15 6.33
C ILE A 237 1.18 -11.52 5.69
N ALA A 238 -0.10 -11.92 5.59
CA ALA A 238 -0.48 -13.17 4.93
C ALA A 238 -0.03 -13.22 3.46
N MET A 239 -0.34 -12.15 2.69
CA MET A 239 0.06 -12.08 1.28
C MET A 239 1.58 -11.96 1.09
N SER A 240 2.29 -11.30 2.02
CA SER A 240 3.76 -11.25 2.01
C SER A 240 4.39 -12.62 2.28
N ALA A 241 3.79 -13.43 3.16
CA ALA A 241 4.22 -14.82 3.39
C ALA A 241 4.05 -15.68 2.14
N ALA A 242 2.94 -15.52 1.41
CA ALA A 242 2.70 -16.20 0.13
C ALA A 242 3.73 -15.81 -0.94
N MET A 243 4.04 -14.49 -1.05
CA MET A 243 5.09 -14.01 -1.95
C MET A 243 6.46 -14.59 -1.56
N ALA A 244 6.80 -14.56 -0.26
CA ALA A 244 8.07 -15.09 0.23
C ALA A 244 8.23 -16.60 -0.03
N ALA A 245 7.12 -17.36 -0.01
CA ALA A 245 7.12 -18.80 -0.32
C ALA A 245 7.68 -19.12 -1.71
N CYS A 246 7.58 -18.19 -2.69
CA CYS A 246 8.15 -18.34 -4.02
C CYS A 246 9.69 -18.38 -4.02
N GLY A 247 10.34 -17.87 -2.96
CA GLY A 247 11.80 -17.89 -2.78
C GLY A 247 12.28 -18.77 -1.63
N CYS A 248 11.41 -19.61 -1.06
CA CYS A 248 11.75 -20.58 0.00
C CYS A 248 12.18 -21.92 -0.58
N GLU A 249 13.15 -22.57 0.07
CA GLU A 249 13.58 -23.95 -0.26
C GLU A 249 12.59 -25.01 0.22
N GLY A 250 11.88 -24.74 1.31
CA GLY A 250 10.90 -25.64 1.93
C GLY A 250 9.48 -25.06 1.93
N PRO A 251 8.51 -25.84 2.42
CA PRO A 251 7.12 -25.41 2.47
C PRO A 251 6.91 -24.23 3.43
N VAL A 252 5.94 -23.38 3.08
CA VAL A 252 5.47 -22.28 3.95
C VAL A 252 4.02 -22.53 4.34
N THR A 253 3.75 -22.53 5.65
CA THR A 253 2.40 -22.57 6.20
C THR A 253 2.02 -21.19 6.74
N VAL A 254 0.87 -20.66 6.34
CA VAL A 254 0.37 -19.36 6.80
C VAL A 254 -0.83 -19.56 7.71
N LEU A 255 -0.66 -19.24 9.00
CA LEU A 255 -1.75 -19.24 9.98
C LEU A 255 -2.58 -17.96 9.83
N GLY A 256 -3.92 -18.06 9.93
CA GLY A 256 -4.82 -16.93 9.77
C GLY A 256 -4.90 -16.40 8.35
N SER A 257 -4.66 -17.25 7.35
CA SER A 257 -4.59 -16.89 5.92
C SER A 257 -5.90 -16.33 5.36
N GLU A 258 -7.04 -16.57 6.01
CA GLU A 258 -8.36 -16.05 5.65
C GLU A 258 -8.47 -14.52 5.77
N CYS A 259 -7.58 -13.88 6.53
CA CYS A 259 -7.57 -12.42 6.70
C CYS A 259 -7.32 -11.66 5.39
N VAL A 260 -6.82 -12.32 4.33
CA VAL A 260 -6.67 -11.70 2.99
C VAL A 260 -8.01 -11.20 2.43
N ALA A 261 -9.13 -11.83 2.82
CA ALA A 261 -10.47 -11.44 2.39
C ALA A 261 -10.83 -9.98 2.72
N LYS A 262 -10.11 -9.34 3.65
CA LYS A 262 -10.28 -7.92 4.00
C LYS A 262 -10.02 -6.98 2.82
N SER A 263 -9.04 -7.28 1.96
CA SER A 263 -8.65 -6.41 0.84
C SER A 263 -8.55 -7.13 -0.50
N TYR A 264 -8.38 -8.45 -0.49
CA TYR A 264 -8.23 -9.25 -1.71
C TYR A 264 -8.87 -10.63 -1.54
N PRO A 265 -10.21 -10.74 -1.61
CA PRO A 265 -10.92 -12.02 -1.39
C PRO A 265 -10.46 -13.16 -2.31
N ALA A 266 -10.12 -12.86 -3.58
CA ALA A 266 -9.67 -13.84 -4.57
C ALA A 266 -8.16 -14.12 -4.54
N PHE A 267 -7.41 -13.58 -3.57
CA PHE A 267 -5.94 -13.67 -3.56
C PHE A 267 -5.41 -15.09 -3.71
N TRP A 268 -5.97 -16.06 -2.98
CA TRP A 268 -5.47 -17.44 -3.02
C TRP A 268 -5.77 -18.16 -4.34
N GLU A 269 -6.89 -17.80 -4.98
CA GLU A 269 -7.25 -18.31 -6.30
C GLU A 269 -6.28 -17.78 -7.36
N ASP A 270 -6.04 -16.46 -7.38
CA ASP A 270 -5.10 -15.83 -8.30
C ASP A 270 -3.65 -16.28 -8.04
N PHE A 271 -3.26 -16.47 -6.78
CA PHE A 271 -1.94 -17.02 -6.42
C PHE A 271 -1.76 -18.45 -6.93
N ALA A 272 -2.79 -19.28 -6.81
CA ALA A 272 -2.74 -20.67 -7.29
C ALA A 272 -2.64 -20.74 -8.84
N SER A 273 -3.32 -19.82 -9.54
CA SER A 273 -3.31 -19.79 -11.01
C SER A 273 -1.91 -19.58 -11.61
N LEU A 274 -1.02 -18.87 -10.91
CA LEU A 274 0.37 -18.68 -11.36
C LEU A 274 1.21 -19.96 -11.43
N ARG A 275 0.74 -21.07 -10.82
CA ARG A 275 1.44 -22.37 -10.84
C ARG A 275 1.03 -23.25 -12.00
N GLU A 276 -0.17 -23.03 -12.56
CA GLU A 276 -0.70 -23.87 -13.65
C GLU A 276 -0.10 -23.51 -15.00
N ASP A 277 0.37 -22.27 -15.19
CA ASP A 277 0.99 -21.82 -16.45
C ASP A 277 2.50 -22.15 -16.55
N ALA A 278 3.06 -22.86 -15.59
CA ALA A 278 4.49 -23.21 -15.52
C ALA A 278 4.80 -24.64 -16.05
N VAL A 279 3.87 -25.23 -16.83
CA VAL A 279 4.02 -26.57 -17.44
C VAL A 279 4.32 -26.47 -18.91
#